data_4cc26549e0a81e1bf8fdac33cd7121db
#
_entry.id   4cc26549e0a81e1bf8fdac33cd7121db
#
_cell.length_a   1.000
_cell.length_b   1.000
_cell.length_c   1.000
_cell.angle_alpha   90.00
_cell.angle_beta   90.00
_cell.angle_gamma   90.00
#
_symmetry.space_group_name_H-M   'P 1'
#
loop_
_entity.id
_entity.type
_entity.pdbx_description
1 polymer ?
#
loop_
_entity_poly.entity_id
_entity_poly.type
_entity_poly.pdbx_seq_one_letter_code
_entity_poly.pdbx_strand_id
1 'polypeptide(L)'
;MKLTNALSIDKIMFDPNNPCLFCNSKQSGLAAENDLAYASYDTYPVSEFHCLIIPKRHVMDYFDLNDDEVIACNNLIKQIKEEILLKDPAVKGFNIGTNAGVIAGQSILHCHIHLIPRREGDVDNPQGGVRSVIPKNQHYKRKL
;
A
#
# COMPACT_ATOMS: atom_id res chain seq x y z
N MET A 1 6.29 1.06 -24.69
CA MET A 1 6.48 2.19 -23.78
C MET A 1 7.87 2.06 -23.17
N LYS A 2 8.78 2.91 -23.59
CA LYS A 2 10.10 2.95 -22.96
C LYS A 2 9.87 3.33 -21.50
N LEU A 3 10.18 2.45 -20.58
CA LEU A 3 10.40 2.79 -19.19
C LEU A 3 11.54 3.81 -19.20
N THR A 4 11.18 5.04 -19.29
CA THR A 4 12.13 6.13 -19.17
C THR A 4 12.63 6.08 -17.75
N ASN A 5 13.78 5.46 -17.64
CA ASN A 5 14.77 5.69 -16.64
C ASN A 5 14.19 5.89 -15.26
N ALA A 6 14.53 4.99 -14.42
CA ALA A 6 14.69 5.26 -13.01
C ALA A 6 15.39 6.61 -12.84
N LEU A 7 14.69 7.67 -13.14
CA LEU A 7 15.20 9.00 -12.92
C LEU A 7 15.32 9.15 -11.43
N SER A 8 16.56 9.07 -11.03
CA SER A 8 16.96 9.29 -9.67
C SER A 8 16.15 8.48 -8.68
N ILE A 9 16.51 7.25 -8.61
CA ILE A 9 16.23 6.28 -7.57
C ILE A 9 16.12 6.93 -6.17
N ASP A 10 16.75 8.06 -5.97
CA ASP A 10 16.82 8.77 -4.69
C ASP A 10 16.00 10.07 -4.64
N LYS A 11 15.27 10.41 -5.69
CA LYS A 11 14.50 11.64 -5.70
C LYS A 11 13.12 11.45 -5.13
N ILE A 12 12.94 11.92 -3.94
CA ILE A 12 11.65 12.09 -3.29
C ILE A 12 11.08 13.49 -3.56
N MET A 13 11.72 14.28 -4.37
CA MET A 13 11.28 15.64 -4.66
C MET A 13 10.31 15.64 -5.81
N PHE A 14 9.29 16.48 -5.72
CA PHE A 14 8.36 16.70 -6.82
C PHE A 14 9.13 17.04 -8.10
N ASP A 15 8.94 16.23 -9.12
CA ASP A 15 9.50 16.44 -10.46
C ASP A 15 8.33 16.49 -11.45
N PRO A 16 8.01 17.69 -12.01
CA PRO A 16 6.90 17.82 -12.94
C PRO A 16 7.12 17.06 -14.25
N ASN A 17 8.36 16.65 -14.54
CA ASN A 17 8.69 15.85 -15.72
C ASN A 17 8.61 14.34 -15.48
N ASN A 18 8.44 13.90 -14.22
CA ASN A 18 8.28 12.50 -13.90
C ASN A 18 6.79 12.15 -13.92
N PRO A 19 6.35 11.27 -14.86
CA PRO A 19 4.94 10.88 -14.94
C PRO A 19 4.50 9.96 -13.80
N CYS A 20 5.42 9.45 -12.99
CA CYS A 20 5.08 8.55 -11.89
C CYS A 20 4.48 9.32 -10.70
N LEU A 21 3.24 9.00 -10.39
CA LEU A 21 2.50 9.61 -9.29
C LEU A 21 3.21 9.42 -7.95
N PHE A 22 3.82 8.26 -7.71
CA PHE A 22 4.44 7.93 -6.42
C PHE A 22 5.91 8.32 -6.31
N CYS A 23 6.57 8.65 -7.41
CA CYS A 23 7.89 9.29 -7.35
C CYS A 23 7.81 10.73 -6.83
N ASN A 24 6.66 11.36 -6.93
CA ASN A 24 6.40 12.73 -6.49
C ASN A 24 5.83 12.73 -5.07
N SER A 25 6.70 12.67 -4.08
CA SER A 25 6.31 12.50 -2.66
C SER A 25 5.62 13.72 -2.02
N LYS A 26 5.52 14.85 -2.71
CA LYS A 26 4.83 16.05 -2.20
C LYS A 26 3.33 16.04 -2.45
N GLN A 27 2.74 14.87 -2.49
CA GLN A 27 1.30 14.79 -2.63
C GLN A 27 0.59 15.10 -1.31
N SER A 28 -0.59 15.65 -1.42
CA SER A 28 -1.52 15.77 -0.30
C SER A 28 -1.77 14.37 0.28
N GLY A 29 -1.75 14.25 1.60
CA GLY A 29 -2.03 12.99 2.25
C GLY A 29 -0.82 12.25 2.80
N LEU A 30 0.38 12.86 2.79
CA LEU A 30 1.55 12.29 3.45
C LEU A 30 1.27 12.09 4.94
N ALA A 31 1.35 10.84 5.39
CA ALA A 31 1.08 10.46 6.76
C ALA A 31 2.37 10.33 7.58
N ALA A 32 3.41 9.72 7.02
CA ALA A 32 4.70 9.54 7.65
C ALA A 32 5.77 9.18 6.62
N GLU A 33 7.02 9.24 7.01
CA GLU A 33 8.14 8.77 6.19
C GLU A 33 9.31 8.31 7.05
N ASN A 34 10.18 7.50 6.45
CA ASN A 34 11.50 7.19 6.95
C ASN A 34 12.52 7.34 5.80
N ASP A 35 13.75 6.87 5.96
CA ASP A 35 14.81 7.08 4.97
C ASP A 35 14.49 6.47 3.60
N LEU A 36 13.78 5.34 3.56
CA LEU A 36 13.59 4.55 2.33
C LEU A 36 12.15 4.45 1.84
N ALA A 37 11.17 4.85 2.65
CA ALA A 37 9.77 4.73 2.30
C ALA A 37 8.94 5.87 2.88
N TYR A 38 7.74 6.02 2.36
CA TYR A 38 6.75 6.94 2.91
C TYR A 38 5.37 6.30 2.93
N ALA A 39 4.50 6.82 3.79
CA ALA A 39 3.11 6.43 3.90
C ALA A 39 2.22 7.59 3.47
N SER A 40 1.23 7.32 2.67
CA SER A 40 0.26 8.31 2.19
C SER A 40 -1.14 7.74 2.28
N TYR A 41 -2.10 8.55 2.72
CA TYR A 41 -3.49 8.15 2.67
C TYR A 41 -3.94 8.03 1.22
N ASP A 42 -4.67 6.95 0.92
CA ASP A 42 -5.19 6.71 -0.42
C ASP A 42 -6.25 7.75 -0.76
N THR A 43 -6.15 8.35 -1.96
CA THR A 43 -7.14 9.31 -2.46
C THR A 43 -8.46 8.65 -2.84
N TYR A 44 -8.46 7.33 -3.04
CA TYR A 44 -9.64 6.51 -3.32
C TYR A 44 -9.78 5.41 -2.26
N PRO A 45 -10.01 5.79 -0.98
CA PRO A 45 -9.93 4.83 0.10
C PRO A 45 -11.04 3.79 0.04
N VAL A 46 -10.68 2.54 0.29
CA VAL A 46 -11.63 1.43 0.45
C VAL A 46 -12.38 1.56 1.78
N SER A 47 -11.69 2.05 2.79
CA SER A 47 -12.24 2.39 4.10
C SER A 47 -11.52 3.62 4.65
N GLU A 48 -12.10 4.27 5.64
CA GLU A 48 -11.46 5.44 6.26
C GLU A 48 -10.07 5.08 6.80
N PHE A 49 -9.09 5.93 6.57
CA PHE A 49 -7.67 5.74 6.88
C PHE A 49 -6.94 4.67 6.06
N HIS A 50 -7.52 4.21 4.94
CA HIS A 50 -6.78 3.38 4.01
C HIS A 50 -5.48 4.09 3.60
N CYS A 51 -4.36 3.43 3.84
CA CYS A 51 -3.04 4.00 3.64
C CYS A 51 -2.21 3.17 2.67
N LEU A 52 -1.38 3.85 1.90
CA LEU A 52 -0.40 3.24 1.01
C LEU A 52 0.98 3.42 1.60
N ILE A 53 1.76 2.36 1.63
CA ILE A 53 3.16 2.37 2.01
C ILE A 53 3.98 2.19 0.75
N ILE A 54 4.86 3.15 0.47
CA ILE A 54 5.48 3.33 -0.84
C ILE A 54 6.99 3.48 -0.66
N PRO A 55 7.82 2.65 -1.32
CA PRO A 55 9.27 2.86 -1.32
C PRO A 55 9.59 4.16 -2.07
N LYS A 56 10.58 4.89 -1.59
CA LYS A 56 11.03 6.13 -2.24
C LYS A 56 11.67 5.86 -3.59
N ARG A 57 12.45 4.78 -3.68
CA ARG A 57 13.05 4.34 -4.93
C ARG A 57 11.96 3.83 -5.87
N HIS A 58 12.03 4.19 -7.14
CA HIS A 58 11.10 3.68 -8.16
C HIS A 58 11.43 2.23 -8.48
N VAL A 59 10.65 1.32 -7.92
CA VAL A 59 10.66 -0.11 -8.27
C VAL A 59 9.26 -0.51 -8.74
N MET A 60 9.20 -1.44 -9.67
CA MET A 60 7.96 -1.84 -10.31
C MET A 60 6.98 -2.44 -9.31
N ASP A 61 7.42 -3.42 -8.54
CA ASP A 61 6.57 -4.15 -7.61
C ASP A 61 7.34 -4.63 -6.36
N TYR A 62 6.65 -5.33 -5.51
CA TYR A 62 7.17 -5.83 -4.24
C TYR A 62 8.43 -6.69 -4.39
N PHE A 63 8.54 -7.47 -5.47
CA PHE A 63 9.67 -8.37 -5.66
C PHE A 63 10.97 -7.65 -6.02
N ASP A 64 10.89 -6.40 -6.43
CA ASP A 64 12.06 -5.56 -6.74
C ASP A 64 12.57 -4.79 -5.51
N LEU A 65 11.89 -4.89 -4.36
CA LEU A 65 12.38 -4.30 -3.12
C LEU A 65 13.63 -5.04 -2.63
N ASN A 66 14.61 -4.31 -2.13
CA ASN A 66 15.70 -4.91 -1.36
C ASN A 66 15.28 -5.10 0.11
N ASP A 67 16.09 -5.81 0.89
CA ASP A 67 15.77 -6.15 2.27
C ASP A 67 15.59 -4.91 3.15
N ASP A 68 16.42 -3.89 2.98
CA ASP A 68 16.32 -2.64 3.74
C ASP A 68 15.02 -1.90 3.44
N GLU A 69 14.59 -1.92 2.19
CA GLU A 69 13.31 -1.33 1.79
C GLU A 69 12.11 -2.09 2.36
N VAL A 70 12.18 -3.41 2.39
CA VAL A 70 11.15 -4.24 3.03
C VAL A 70 11.04 -3.90 4.52
N ILE A 71 12.16 -3.77 5.21
CA ILE A 71 12.20 -3.38 6.63
C ILE A 71 11.61 -1.98 6.82
N ALA A 72 12.02 -1.03 5.98
CA ALA A 72 11.51 0.35 6.05
C ALA A 72 10.00 0.41 5.85
N CYS A 73 9.46 -0.31 4.87
CA CYS A 73 8.02 -0.41 4.65
C CYS A 73 7.31 -1.05 5.84
N ASN A 74 7.86 -2.14 6.36
CA ASN A 74 7.30 -2.83 7.53
C ASN A 74 7.24 -1.93 8.77
N ASN A 75 8.28 -1.13 9.00
CA ASN A 75 8.30 -0.18 10.11
C ASN A 75 7.19 0.87 9.99
N LEU A 76 6.96 1.39 8.78
CA LEU A 76 5.87 2.34 8.54
C LEU A 76 4.49 1.68 8.71
N ILE A 77 4.31 0.46 8.24
CA ILE A 77 3.05 -0.28 8.43
C ILE A 77 2.71 -0.35 9.93
N LYS A 78 3.67 -0.72 10.75
CA LYS A 78 3.48 -0.81 12.20
C LYS A 78 3.18 0.54 12.84
N GLN A 79 3.93 1.57 12.45
CA GLN A 79 3.73 2.93 12.95
C GLN A 79 2.33 3.45 12.60
N ILE A 80 1.95 3.37 11.33
CA ILE A 80 0.65 3.87 10.86
C ILE A 80 -0.51 3.07 11.49
N LYS A 81 -0.36 1.76 11.65
CA LYS A 81 -1.34 0.95 12.39
C LYS A 81 -1.62 1.54 13.77
N GLU A 82 -0.58 1.80 14.55
CA GLU A 82 -0.72 2.36 15.91
C GLU A 82 -1.39 3.75 15.88
N GLU A 83 -1.01 4.59 14.93
CA GLU A 83 -1.61 5.92 14.77
C GLU A 83 -3.10 5.82 14.42
N ILE A 84 -3.48 4.90 13.52
CA ILE A 84 -4.88 4.68 13.14
C ILE A 84 -5.69 4.20 14.35
N LEU A 85 -5.17 3.25 15.12
CA LEU A 85 -5.86 2.73 16.30
C LEU A 85 -6.11 3.81 17.36
N LEU A 86 -5.20 4.78 17.48
CA LEU A 86 -5.39 5.93 18.36
C LEU A 86 -6.45 6.89 17.85
N LYS A 87 -6.51 7.09 16.53
CA LYS A 87 -7.50 7.98 15.89
C LYS A 87 -8.90 7.40 15.87
N ASP A 88 -9.01 6.10 15.67
CA ASP A 88 -10.30 5.41 15.53
C ASP A 88 -10.30 4.06 16.25
N PRO A 89 -10.80 4.04 17.50
CA PRO A 89 -10.91 2.79 18.26
C PRO A 89 -11.89 1.77 17.67
N ALA A 90 -12.70 2.15 16.69
CA ALA A 90 -13.61 1.23 16.00
C ALA A 90 -12.85 0.29 15.04
N VAL A 91 -11.63 0.62 14.66
CA VAL A 91 -10.79 -0.27 13.85
C VAL A 91 -10.40 -1.49 14.67
N LYS A 92 -10.73 -2.68 14.18
CA LYS A 92 -10.50 -3.96 14.88
C LYS A 92 -9.62 -4.93 14.10
N GLY A 93 -9.25 -4.58 12.88
CA GLY A 93 -8.39 -5.41 12.05
C GLY A 93 -7.86 -4.65 10.86
N PHE A 94 -6.96 -5.30 10.13
CA PHE A 94 -6.35 -4.73 8.92
C PHE A 94 -6.19 -5.80 7.86
N ASN A 95 -6.39 -5.40 6.60
CA ASN A 95 -5.85 -6.14 5.47
C ASN A 95 -4.60 -5.44 4.98
N ILE A 96 -3.56 -6.21 4.72
CA ILE A 96 -2.28 -5.75 4.19
C ILE A 96 -2.03 -6.52 2.92
N GLY A 97 -1.70 -5.82 1.83
CA GLY A 97 -1.44 -6.49 0.58
C GLY A 97 -0.90 -5.56 -0.48
N THR A 98 -0.32 -6.17 -1.50
CA THR A 98 0.24 -5.46 -2.65
C THR A 98 -0.09 -6.22 -3.93
N ASN A 99 -0.25 -5.48 -5.01
CA ASN A 99 -0.47 -6.06 -6.34
C ASN A 99 0.87 -6.06 -7.09
N ALA A 100 1.35 -7.22 -7.46
CA ALA A 100 2.57 -7.36 -8.26
C ALA A 100 2.20 -7.82 -9.67
N GLY A 101 2.25 -6.91 -10.61
CA GLY A 101 1.90 -7.13 -12.01
C GLY A 101 0.48 -6.69 -12.36
N VAL A 102 0.29 -6.31 -13.61
CA VAL A 102 -1.00 -5.83 -14.14
C VAL A 102 -2.10 -6.90 -14.00
N ILE A 103 -1.77 -8.17 -14.23
CA ILE A 103 -2.72 -9.28 -14.09
C ILE A 103 -3.21 -9.43 -12.64
N ALA A 104 -2.40 -9.03 -11.67
CA ALA A 104 -2.77 -9.04 -10.26
C ALA A 104 -3.50 -7.75 -9.81
N GLY A 105 -3.77 -6.82 -10.73
CA GLY A 105 -4.50 -5.60 -10.46
C GLY A 105 -3.63 -4.37 -10.20
N GLN A 106 -2.32 -4.46 -10.45
CA GLN A 106 -1.45 -3.30 -10.29
C GLN A 106 -1.76 -2.24 -11.36
N SER A 107 -2.24 -1.08 -10.94
CA SER A 107 -2.61 0.03 -11.83
C SER A 107 -1.55 1.11 -11.91
N ILE A 108 -0.76 1.30 -10.88
CA ILE A 108 0.36 2.22 -10.84
C ILE A 108 1.64 1.39 -10.73
N LEU A 109 2.56 1.58 -11.72
CA LEU A 109 3.77 0.77 -11.86
C LEU A 109 4.91 1.33 -11.00
N HIS A 110 4.62 1.53 -9.75
CA HIS A 110 5.53 1.83 -8.67
C HIS A 110 5.01 1.08 -7.45
N CYS A 111 5.84 0.25 -6.86
CA CYS A 111 5.46 -0.60 -5.74
C CYS A 111 4.74 0.18 -4.65
N HIS A 112 3.63 -0.34 -4.20
CA HIS A 112 2.90 0.18 -3.05
C HIS A 112 2.18 -0.93 -2.32
N ILE A 113 2.15 -0.82 -1.02
CA ILE A 113 1.53 -1.80 -0.13
C ILE A 113 0.32 -1.14 0.52
N HIS A 114 -0.83 -1.76 0.40
CA HIS A 114 -2.06 -1.30 1.02
C HIS A 114 -2.10 -1.69 2.49
N LEU A 115 -2.48 -0.75 3.33
CA LEU A 115 -2.87 -0.98 4.72
C LEU A 115 -4.32 -0.52 4.87
N ILE A 116 -5.23 -1.47 4.99
CA ILE A 116 -6.67 -1.22 4.95
C ILE A 116 -7.27 -1.49 6.32
N PRO A 117 -7.68 -0.44 7.05
CA PRO A 117 -8.36 -0.62 8.33
C PRO A 117 -9.73 -1.28 8.14
N ARG A 118 -10.05 -2.19 9.05
CA ARG A 118 -11.33 -2.92 9.02
C ARG A 118 -12.12 -2.68 10.30
N ARG A 119 -13.43 -2.60 10.12
CA ARG A 119 -14.38 -2.34 11.22
C ARG A 119 -15.47 -3.40 11.20
N GLU A 120 -16.04 -3.67 12.35
CA GLU A 120 -17.17 -4.60 12.44
C GLU A 120 -18.33 -4.15 11.55
N GLY A 121 -18.85 -5.06 10.75
CA GLY A 121 -20.00 -4.80 9.87
C GLY A 121 -19.67 -4.06 8.57
N ASP A 122 -18.39 -3.80 8.26
CA ASP A 122 -18.03 -3.15 7.00
C ASP A 122 -18.26 -4.03 5.76
N VAL A 123 -18.31 -5.34 5.95
CA VAL A 123 -18.81 -6.33 4.98
C VAL A 123 -19.60 -7.40 5.73
N ASP A 124 -20.47 -8.13 5.02
CA ASP A 124 -21.33 -9.14 5.64
C ASP A 124 -20.53 -10.32 6.19
N ASN A 125 -19.62 -10.86 5.40
CA ASN A 125 -18.76 -11.97 5.80
C ASN A 125 -17.29 -11.67 5.43
N PRO A 126 -16.47 -11.27 6.39
CA PRO A 126 -15.07 -10.91 6.14
C PRO A 126 -14.14 -12.12 5.98
N GLN A 127 -14.61 -13.34 6.23
CA GLN A 127 -13.76 -14.53 6.11
C GLN A 127 -13.09 -14.60 4.75
N GLY A 128 -11.81 -14.91 4.74
CA GLY A 128 -11.05 -15.06 3.51
C GLY A 128 -10.76 -13.73 2.80
N GLY A 129 -10.69 -12.61 3.52
CA GLY A 129 -10.54 -11.26 2.95
C GLY A 129 -9.56 -11.13 1.80
N VAL A 130 -8.30 -11.55 1.98
CA VAL A 130 -7.27 -11.50 0.92
C VAL A 130 -7.63 -12.42 -0.26
N ARG A 131 -8.36 -13.49 -0.01
CA ARG A 131 -8.81 -14.42 -1.06
C ARG A 131 -9.85 -13.81 -2.01
N SER A 132 -10.43 -12.68 -1.65
CA SER A 132 -11.41 -11.96 -2.48
C SER A 132 -10.81 -11.39 -3.77
N VAL A 133 -9.50 -11.47 -3.96
CA VAL A 133 -8.85 -11.20 -5.25
C VAL A 133 -9.40 -12.11 -6.37
N ILE A 134 -9.90 -13.28 -6.02
CA ILE A 134 -10.72 -14.14 -6.88
C ILE A 134 -12.07 -14.31 -6.17
N PRO A 135 -13.06 -13.45 -6.42
CA PRO A 135 -14.27 -13.34 -5.59
C PRO A 135 -15.02 -14.65 -5.40
N LYS A 136 -15.14 -15.46 -6.46
CA LYS A 136 -15.84 -16.76 -6.40
C LYS A 136 -15.18 -17.77 -5.46
N ASN A 137 -13.92 -17.57 -5.09
CA ASN A 137 -13.14 -18.46 -4.25
C ASN A 137 -12.80 -17.85 -2.88
N GLN A 138 -13.41 -16.73 -2.54
CA GLN A 138 -13.16 -16.07 -1.26
C GLN A 138 -13.55 -16.95 -0.08
N HIS A 139 -14.77 -17.43 -0.06
CA HIS A 139 -15.31 -18.24 1.04
C HIS A 139 -15.11 -19.73 0.79
N TYR A 140 -14.81 -20.47 1.85
CA TYR A 140 -14.66 -21.91 1.80
C TYR A 140 -15.00 -22.54 3.16
N LYS A 141 -15.38 -23.81 3.14
CA LYS A 141 -15.55 -24.60 4.36
C LYS A 141 -14.32 -25.46 4.56
N ARG A 142 -13.70 -25.35 5.75
CA ARG A 142 -12.63 -26.28 6.10
C ARG A 142 -13.19 -27.67 6.32
N LYS A 143 -12.54 -28.66 5.72
CA LYS A 143 -12.77 -30.05 6.09
C LYS A 143 -12.01 -30.28 7.38
N LEU A 144 -12.71 -30.71 8.43
CA LEU A 144 -12.13 -31.10 9.71
C LEU A 144 -11.54 -32.51 9.62
#